data_123c19e96f51ad5a0a2f4aa97879cbd1
#
_entry.id   123c19e96f51ad5a0a2f4aa97879cbd1
#
_cell.length_a   1.000
_cell.length_b   1.000
_cell.length_c   1.000
_cell.angle_alpha   90.00
_cell.angle_beta   90.00
_cell.angle_gamma   90.00
#
_symmetry.space_group_name_H-M   'P 1'
#
loop_
_entity.id
_entity.type
_entity.pdbx_description
1 polymer ?
#
loop_
_entity_poly.entity_id
_entity_poly.type
_entity_poly.pdbx_seq_one_letter_code
_entity_poly.pdbx_strand_id
1 'polypeptide(L)' 'MTDVATTLRTFIQDTFFVDSFADSDSFLKNRLVDSTGMMELVVFVEGQYGFRAADTELVPANLDSIDNLVAYVARKRAA' A
#
# COMPACT_ATOMS: atom_id res chain seq x y z
N MET A 1 -0.57 18.19 -7.48
CA MET A 1 -1.02 17.27 -6.41
C MET A 1 -0.52 15.86 -6.74
N THR A 2 0.14 15.21 -5.79
CA THR A 2 0.68 13.87 -6.00
C THR A 2 -0.46 12.85 -5.88
N ASP A 3 -0.58 11.94 -6.87
CA ASP A 3 -1.60 10.92 -6.82
C ASP A 3 -1.24 9.81 -5.82
N VAL A 4 -2.22 8.98 -5.47
CA VAL A 4 -2.05 7.94 -4.47
C VAL A 4 -0.98 6.94 -4.89
N ALA A 5 -0.98 6.52 -6.16
CA ALA A 5 -0.02 5.55 -6.66
C ALA A 5 1.43 6.06 -6.52
N THR A 6 1.67 7.31 -6.88
CA THR A 6 3.01 7.91 -6.78
C THR A 6 3.44 8.04 -5.33
N THR A 7 2.53 8.46 -4.44
CA THR A 7 2.82 8.57 -3.01
C THR A 7 3.20 7.22 -2.42
N LEU A 8 2.43 6.18 -2.74
CA LEU A 8 2.70 4.83 -2.23
C LEU A 8 4.00 4.28 -2.77
N ARG A 9 4.26 4.47 -4.07
CA ARG A 9 5.50 4.00 -4.68
C ARG A 9 6.71 4.64 -4.02
N THR A 10 6.67 5.94 -3.82
CA THR A 10 7.77 6.67 -3.18
C THR A 10 8.01 6.14 -1.78
N PHE A 11 6.94 5.94 -1.00
CA PHE A 11 7.06 5.41 0.36
C PHE A 11 7.72 4.03 0.35
N ILE A 12 7.27 3.14 -0.54
CA ILE A 12 7.78 1.78 -0.61
C ILE A 12 9.25 1.77 -1.03
N GLN A 13 9.60 2.54 -2.04
CA GLN A 13 10.99 2.58 -2.51
C GLN A 13 11.92 3.14 -1.44
N ASP A 14 11.50 4.19 -0.74
CA ASP A 14 12.33 4.82 0.28
C ASP A 14 12.42 4.01 1.56
N THR A 15 11.32 3.36 1.95
CA THR A 15 11.26 2.62 3.22
C THR A 15 11.89 1.24 3.11
N PHE A 16 11.68 0.55 2.00
CA PHE A 16 12.11 -0.83 1.82
C PHE A 16 13.29 -0.98 0.88
N PHE A 17 13.81 0.13 0.36
CA PHE A 17 14.99 0.16 -0.50
C PHE A 17 14.86 -0.72 -1.74
N VAL A 18 13.69 -0.72 -2.36
CA VAL A 18 13.44 -1.51 -3.56
C VAL A 18 13.58 -0.65 -4.81
N ASP A 19 13.98 -1.30 -5.90
CA ASP A 19 14.10 -0.64 -7.20
C ASP A 19 12.73 -0.47 -7.86
N SER A 20 12.69 -0.29 -9.15
CA SER A 20 11.43 -0.11 -9.86
C SER A 20 10.62 -1.42 -9.86
N PHE A 21 9.31 -1.30 -9.83
CA PHE A 21 8.37 -2.41 -9.92
C PHE A 21 7.09 -1.90 -10.56
N ALA A 22 6.29 -2.81 -11.11
CA ALA A 22 5.03 -2.43 -11.75
C ALA A 22 3.93 -2.26 -10.70
N ASP A 23 2.93 -1.43 -11.01
CA ASP A 23 1.80 -1.20 -10.11
C ASP A 23 1.02 -2.48 -9.82
N SER A 24 1.04 -3.44 -10.73
CA SER A 24 0.36 -4.71 -10.57
C SER A 24 1.18 -5.79 -9.86
N ASP A 25 2.45 -5.52 -9.58
CA ASP A 25 3.33 -6.51 -8.95
C ASP A 25 2.90 -6.78 -7.51
N SER A 26 2.81 -8.07 -7.16
CA SER A 26 2.53 -8.48 -5.79
C SER A 26 3.75 -8.20 -4.91
N PHE A 27 3.55 -7.48 -3.83
CA PHE A 27 4.62 -7.17 -2.88
C PHE A 27 5.17 -8.44 -2.22
N LEU A 28 4.26 -9.31 -1.77
CA LEU A 28 4.65 -10.53 -1.08
C LEU A 28 5.27 -11.55 -2.02
N LYS A 29 4.67 -11.74 -3.19
CA LYS A 29 5.13 -12.72 -4.17
C LYS A 29 6.50 -12.37 -4.71
N ASN A 30 6.76 -11.08 -4.93
CA ASN A 30 8.03 -10.61 -5.47
C ASN A 30 9.01 -10.19 -4.37
N ARG A 31 8.65 -10.43 -3.12
CA ARG A 31 9.49 -10.15 -1.94
C ARG A 31 9.92 -8.69 -1.84
N LEU A 32 9.05 -7.78 -2.29
CA LEU A 32 9.30 -6.35 -2.18
C LEU A 32 9.03 -5.85 -0.77
N VAL A 33 8.01 -6.43 -0.12
CA VAL A 33 7.60 -6.06 1.24
C VAL A 33 7.26 -7.36 1.97
N ASP A 34 7.80 -7.56 3.16
CA ASP A 34 7.47 -8.73 3.99
C ASP A 34 6.25 -8.43 4.88
N SER A 35 5.85 -9.43 5.69
CA SER A 35 4.67 -9.29 6.55
C SER A 35 4.79 -8.13 7.54
N THR A 36 5.97 -7.91 8.10
CA THR A 36 6.21 -6.79 9.01
C THR A 36 6.11 -5.47 8.25
N GLY A 37 6.70 -5.42 7.06
CA GLY A 37 6.64 -4.25 6.23
C GLY A 37 5.23 -3.91 5.77
N MET A 38 4.38 -4.93 5.58
CA MET A 38 2.98 -4.70 5.24
C MET A 38 2.26 -3.93 6.33
N MET A 39 2.57 -4.18 7.60
CA MET A 39 1.98 -3.43 8.70
C MET A 39 2.46 -1.98 8.73
N GLU A 40 3.74 -1.75 8.42
CA GLU A 40 4.25 -0.39 8.28
C GLU A 40 3.53 0.36 7.16
N LEU A 41 3.26 -0.32 6.06
CA LEU A 41 2.54 0.24 4.93
C LEU A 41 1.11 0.61 5.32
N VAL A 42 0.45 -0.23 6.10
CA VAL A 42 -0.91 0.04 6.60
C VAL A 42 -0.90 1.29 7.48
N VAL A 43 0.05 1.40 8.40
CA VAL A 43 0.16 2.58 9.28
C VAL A 43 0.38 3.84 8.45
N PHE A 44 1.24 3.77 7.44
CA PHE A 44 1.48 4.90 6.55
C PHE A 44 0.19 5.35 5.85
N VAL A 45 -0.52 4.39 5.28
CA VAL A 45 -1.75 4.68 4.52
C VAL A 45 -2.82 5.28 5.43
N GLU A 46 -2.98 4.73 6.62
CA GLU A 46 -3.95 5.26 7.59
C GLU A 46 -3.64 6.72 7.95
N GLY A 47 -2.38 7.00 8.24
CA GLY A 47 -1.97 8.36 8.61
C GLY A 47 -2.03 9.34 7.43
N GLN A 48 -1.63 8.87 6.25
CA GLN A 48 -1.58 9.72 5.06
C GLN A 48 -2.97 10.11 4.56
N TYR A 49 -3.93 9.20 4.64
CA TYR A 49 -5.25 9.41 4.04
C TYR A 49 -6.38 9.52 5.07
N GLY A 50 -6.05 9.44 6.36
CA GLY A 50 -6.99 9.77 7.43
C GLY A 50 -8.11 8.78 7.65
N PHE A 51 -7.82 7.47 7.59
CA PHE A 51 -8.83 6.44 7.89
C PHE A 51 -8.21 5.33 8.74
N ARG A 52 -9.07 4.44 9.25
CA ARG A 52 -8.65 3.27 10.02
C ARG A 52 -8.97 2.01 9.21
N ALA A 53 -7.99 1.14 9.07
CA ALA A 53 -8.19 -0.16 8.42
C ALA A 53 -8.75 -1.15 9.43
N ALA A 54 -9.87 -1.79 9.10
CA ALA A 54 -10.41 -2.86 9.95
C ALA A 54 -9.58 -4.13 9.75
N ASP A 55 -9.51 -4.96 10.79
CA ASP A 55 -8.74 -6.21 10.72
C ASP A 55 -9.15 -7.07 9.54
N THR A 56 -10.44 -7.11 9.22
CA THR A 56 -10.98 -7.89 8.11
C THR A 56 -10.55 -7.34 6.74
N GLU A 57 -10.06 -6.11 6.71
CA GLU A 57 -9.59 -5.47 5.47
C GLU A 57 -8.11 -5.71 5.20
N LEU A 58 -7.38 -6.25 6.17
CA LEU A 58 -5.93 -6.48 6.07
C LEU A 58 -5.66 -7.79 5.32
N VAL A 59 -6.03 -7.82 4.06
CA VAL A 59 -5.92 -9.00 3.19
C VAL A 59 -5.15 -8.64 1.92
N PRO A 60 -4.50 -9.62 1.28
CA PRO A 60 -3.71 -9.33 0.07
C PRO A 60 -4.52 -8.68 -1.04
N ALA A 61 -5.81 -9.01 -1.16
CA ALA A 61 -6.67 -8.40 -2.19
C ALA A 61 -6.73 -6.88 -2.07
N ASN A 62 -6.51 -6.34 -0.87
CA ASN A 62 -6.52 -4.90 -0.64
C ASN A 62 -5.12 -4.29 -0.61
N LEU A 63 -4.09 -5.05 -0.24
CA LEU A 63 -2.81 -4.48 0.18
C LEU A 63 -1.61 -4.90 -0.67
N ASP A 64 -1.74 -5.92 -1.50
CA ASP A 64 -0.57 -6.62 -2.04
C ASP A 64 -0.02 -6.05 -3.35
N SER A 65 -0.46 -4.87 -3.76
CA SER A 65 0.11 -4.16 -4.91
C SER A 65 -0.28 -2.69 -4.86
N ILE A 66 0.39 -1.87 -5.66
CA ILE A 66 0.00 -0.46 -5.79
C ILE A 66 -1.45 -0.38 -6.28
N ASP A 67 -1.81 -1.17 -7.29
CA ASP A 67 -3.19 -1.15 -7.84
C ASP A 67 -4.22 -1.49 -6.77
N ASN A 68 -3.95 -2.52 -5.97
CA ASN A 68 -4.87 -2.92 -4.91
C ASN A 68 -5.01 -1.84 -3.85
N LEU A 69 -3.88 -1.24 -3.44
CA LEU A 69 -3.88 -0.17 -2.45
C LEU A 69 -4.62 1.07 -2.94
N VAL A 70 -4.40 1.46 -4.20
CA VAL A 70 -5.10 2.62 -4.76
C VAL A 70 -6.61 2.41 -4.71
N ALA A 71 -7.08 1.22 -5.11
CA ALA A 71 -8.51 0.90 -5.06
C ALA A 71 -9.03 0.89 -3.62
N TYR A 72 -8.26 0.31 -2.70
CA TYR A 72 -8.65 0.24 -1.30
C TYR A 72 -8.76 1.64 -0.69
N VAL A 73 -7.74 2.48 -0.89
CA VAL A 73 -7.75 3.85 -0.38
C VAL A 73 -8.95 4.62 -0.95
N ALA A 74 -9.23 4.45 -2.23
CA ALA A 74 -10.37 5.13 -2.86
C ALA A 74 -11.68 4.74 -2.20
N ARG A 75 -11.88 3.45 -1.91
CA ARG A 75 -13.08 2.97 -1.23
C ARG A 75 -13.21 3.55 0.18
N LYS A 76 -12.10 3.59 0.93
CA LYS A 76 -12.12 4.09 2.31
C LYS A 76 -12.38 5.60 2.35
N ARG A 77 -11.84 6.33 1.40
CA ARG A 77 -12.03 7.79 1.35
C ARG A 77 -13.42 8.18 0.88
N ALA A 78 -14.07 7.31 0.12
CA ALA A 78 -15.44 7.53 -0.36
C ALA A 78 -16.50 7.19 0.70
N ALA A 79 -16.14 6.42 1.71
CA ALA A 79 -17.07 5.97 2.74
C ALA A 79 -17.40 7.08 3.75
#